data_762fad8c9413224c650577eb37992692
#
_entry.id   762fad8c9413224c650577eb37992692
#
_cell.length_a   1.000
_cell.length_b   1.000
_cell.length_c   1.000
_cell.angle_alpha   90.00
_cell.angle_beta   90.00
_cell.angle_gamma   90.00
#
_symmetry.space_group_name_H-M   'P 1'
#
loop_
_entity.id
_entity.type
_entity.pdbx_description
1 polymer ?
#
loop_
_entity_poly.entity_id
_entity_poly.type
_entity_poly.pdbx_seq_one_letter_code
_entity_poly.pdbx_strand_id
1 'polypeptide(L)'
;MRKQKNTDKLKEDPLFSLRHSAEHLMQMAVEELFPGAKKVMGPPIEDGFYGDFDYDGKITEQDFPKIEQKMRDIANANLPIKMRGATFQELKEIFKDNPFKLEMIGELEREGEKPTVCEIGTKDGEFYDIDLCAGNHVGRTSNVGFFKLLSVAGAYWRGSEKNKMLTRIYATAFKTQEELDEYLTKMEEQKKRDHRNIN
;
A
#
# COMPACT_ATOMS: atom_id res chain seq x y z
N MET A 1 -9.43 -21.59 5.05
CA MET A 1 -9.63 -22.02 3.64
C MET A 1 -10.23 -20.95 2.72
N ARG A 2 -11.26 -20.17 3.13
CA ARG A 2 -11.85 -19.11 2.26
C ARG A 2 -10.92 -17.91 2.03
N LYS A 3 -10.15 -17.47 3.04
CA LYS A 3 -9.16 -16.37 2.92
C LYS A 3 -8.01 -16.72 1.97
N GLN A 4 -7.47 -17.94 2.06
CA GLN A 4 -6.35 -18.41 1.20
C GLN A 4 -6.76 -18.45 -0.28
N LYS A 5 -7.95 -19.01 -0.60
CA LYS A 5 -8.44 -19.07 -1.98
C LYS A 5 -8.66 -17.68 -2.62
N ASN A 6 -9.04 -16.68 -1.82
CA ASN A 6 -9.24 -15.32 -2.31
C ASN A 6 -7.90 -14.62 -2.59
N THR A 7 -6.90 -14.87 -1.76
CA THR A 7 -5.53 -14.33 -1.93
C THR A 7 -4.84 -14.95 -3.17
N ASP A 8 -5.04 -16.24 -3.40
CA ASP A 8 -4.46 -16.92 -4.56
C ASP A 8 -5.07 -16.41 -5.87
N LYS A 9 -6.39 -16.21 -5.91
CA LYS A 9 -7.09 -15.62 -7.06
C LYS A 9 -6.63 -14.18 -7.36
N LEU A 10 -6.36 -13.38 -6.32
CA LEU A 10 -5.85 -12.02 -6.50
C LEU A 10 -4.44 -12.00 -7.10
N LYS A 11 -3.59 -12.98 -6.76
CA LYS A 11 -2.24 -13.10 -7.34
C LYS A 11 -2.24 -13.44 -8.82
N GLU A 12 -3.34 -14.00 -9.33
CA GLU A 12 -3.55 -14.27 -10.76
C GLU A 12 -3.99 -13.02 -11.54
N ASP A 13 -4.40 -11.94 -10.86
CA ASP A 13 -4.73 -10.66 -11.49
C ASP A 13 -3.48 -10.08 -12.16
N PRO A 14 -3.54 -9.79 -13.49
CA PRO A 14 -2.43 -9.16 -14.21
C PRO A 14 -1.99 -7.81 -13.64
N LEU A 15 -2.86 -7.15 -12.86
CA LEU A 15 -2.59 -5.87 -12.20
C LEU A 15 -2.06 -6.00 -10.77
N PHE A 16 -1.95 -7.23 -10.24
CA PHE A 16 -1.53 -7.46 -8.85
C PHE A 16 -0.18 -6.78 -8.55
N SER A 17 0.84 -7.07 -9.33
CA SER A 17 2.19 -6.53 -9.12
C SER A 17 2.24 -5.01 -9.27
N LEU A 18 1.49 -4.46 -10.22
CA LEU A 18 1.36 -3.03 -10.45
C LEU A 18 0.71 -2.34 -9.24
N ARG A 19 -0.42 -2.86 -8.76
CA ARG A 19 -1.16 -2.35 -7.60
C ARG A 19 -0.36 -2.47 -6.31
N HIS A 20 0.33 -3.59 -6.12
CA HIS A 20 1.19 -3.79 -4.96
C HIS A 20 2.35 -2.79 -4.94
N SER A 21 2.95 -2.52 -6.09
CA SER A 21 4.03 -1.52 -6.19
C SER A 21 3.50 -0.09 -6.03
N ALA A 22 2.33 0.23 -6.58
CA ALA A 22 1.69 1.53 -6.38
C ALA A 22 1.36 1.79 -4.90
N GLU A 23 1.03 0.75 -4.15
CA GLU A 23 0.80 0.81 -2.71
C GLU A 23 2.07 1.23 -1.96
N HIS A 24 3.25 0.66 -2.29
CA HIS A 24 4.52 1.08 -1.70
C HIS A 24 4.83 2.55 -2.01
N LEU A 25 4.54 3.04 -3.22
CA LEU A 25 4.70 4.46 -3.54
C LEU A 25 3.79 5.34 -2.66
N MET A 26 2.57 4.90 -2.39
CA MET A 26 1.66 5.59 -1.48
C MET A 26 2.22 5.62 -0.05
N GLN A 27 2.76 4.50 0.45
CA GLN A 27 3.40 4.46 1.76
C GLN A 27 4.56 5.45 1.85
N MET A 28 5.46 5.47 0.87
CA MET A 28 6.58 6.41 0.81
C MET A 28 6.08 7.86 0.83
N ALA A 29 5.09 8.18 0.01
CA ALA A 29 4.52 9.52 -0.07
C ALA A 29 3.89 9.97 1.25
N VAL A 30 3.15 9.09 1.92
CA VAL A 30 2.50 9.40 3.20
C VAL A 30 3.54 9.60 4.31
N GLU A 31 4.52 8.71 4.44
CA GLU A 31 5.56 8.84 5.47
C GLU A 31 6.39 10.12 5.29
N GLU A 32 6.64 10.55 4.05
CA GLU A 32 7.37 11.79 3.77
C GLU A 32 6.54 13.05 4.06
N LEU A 33 5.27 13.05 3.67
CA LEU A 33 4.38 14.22 3.79
C LEU A 33 3.77 14.39 5.19
N PHE A 34 3.69 13.32 5.96
CA PHE A 34 3.10 13.30 7.30
C PHE A 34 4.11 12.76 8.32
N PRO A 35 5.02 13.62 8.83
CA PRO A 35 6.03 13.22 9.79
C PRO A 35 5.40 12.52 11.01
N GLY A 36 5.93 11.36 11.35
CA GLY A 36 5.40 10.51 12.42
C GLY A 36 4.38 9.47 11.96
N ALA A 37 3.86 9.53 10.74
CA ALA A 37 3.09 8.45 10.15
C ALA A 37 3.98 7.22 9.95
N LYS A 38 3.49 6.05 10.32
CA LYS A 38 4.19 4.76 10.17
C LYS A 38 3.35 3.83 9.31
N LYS A 39 3.95 3.31 8.25
CA LYS A 39 3.30 2.27 7.45
C LYS A 39 3.10 0.99 8.26
N VAL A 40 1.94 0.40 8.15
CA VAL A 40 1.59 -0.84 8.82
C VAL A 40 1.51 -1.98 7.82
N MET A 41 0.57 -1.94 6.91
CA MET A 41 0.41 -2.91 5.82
C MET A 41 -0.37 -2.31 4.67
N GLY A 42 -0.30 -2.94 3.51
CA GLY A 42 -1.00 -2.48 2.33
C GLY A 42 -1.11 -3.55 1.24
N PRO A 43 -2.11 -4.44 1.30
CA PRO A 43 -2.30 -5.46 0.29
C PRO A 43 -3.05 -4.91 -0.93
N PRO A 44 -2.79 -5.46 -2.14
CA PRO A 44 -3.73 -5.38 -3.25
C PRO A 44 -5.07 -6.02 -2.87
N ILE A 45 -6.14 -5.46 -3.40
CA ILE A 45 -7.52 -5.96 -3.30
C ILE A 45 -8.14 -6.01 -4.68
N GLU A 46 -9.39 -6.49 -4.80
CA GLU A 46 -10.14 -6.43 -6.04
C GLU A 46 -10.26 -4.97 -6.50
N ASP A 47 -9.86 -4.72 -7.75
CA ASP A 47 -9.86 -3.41 -8.41
C ASP A 47 -9.03 -2.30 -7.75
N GLY A 48 -8.11 -2.63 -6.83
CA GLY A 48 -7.30 -1.61 -6.20
C GLY A 48 -6.33 -2.11 -5.14
N PHE A 49 -6.08 -1.26 -4.17
CA PHE A 49 -5.25 -1.52 -3.00
C PHE A 49 -5.65 -0.60 -1.84
N TYR A 50 -5.16 -0.89 -0.66
CA TYR A 50 -5.20 0.06 0.45
C TYR A 50 -3.88 0.06 1.21
N GLY A 51 -3.63 1.14 1.95
CA GLY A 51 -2.53 1.22 2.90
C GLY A 51 -3.05 1.62 4.28
N ASP A 52 -2.58 0.94 5.31
CA ASP A 52 -2.85 1.25 6.71
C ASP A 52 -1.66 1.97 7.32
N PHE A 53 -1.95 3.07 8.01
CA PHE A 53 -0.97 3.92 8.66
C PHE A 53 -1.30 4.11 10.14
N ASP A 54 -0.29 3.98 11.00
CA ASP A 54 -0.34 4.46 12.37
C ASP A 54 0.06 5.94 12.38
N TYR A 55 -0.91 6.82 12.62
CA TYR A 55 -0.69 8.26 12.64
C TYR A 55 -1.60 8.94 13.65
N ASP A 56 -1.01 9.71 14.56
CA ASP A 56 -1.75 10.45 15.60
C ASP A 56 -2.40 11.74 15.05
N GLY A 57 -1.96 12.20 13.87
CA GLY A 57 -2.58 13.32 13.17
C GLY A 57 -3.79 12.88 12.35
N LYS A 58 -4.19 13.73 11.41
CA LYS A 58 -5.33 13.47 10.52
C LYS A 58 -4.92 13.58 9.08
N ILE A 59 -5.26 12.54 8.30
CA ILE A 59 -5.20 12.54 6.83
C ILE A 59 -6.64 12.53 6.31
N THR A 60 -6.93 13.40 5.36
CA THR A 60 -8.25 13.53 4.74
C THR A 60 -8.16 13.45 3.22
N GLU A 61 -9.29 13.36 2.55
CA GLU A 61 -9.34 13.37 1.08
C GLU A 61 -8.81 14.68 0.48
N GLN A 62 -8.79 15.78 1.26
CA GLN A 62 -8.18 17.05 0.84
C GLN A 62 -6.65 16.95 0.68
N ASP A 63 -6.04 15.97 1.32
CA ASP A 63 -4.60 15.69 1.21
C ASP A 63 -4.24 14.86 -0.04
N PHE A 64 -5.22 14.25 -0.70
CA PHE A 64 -4.98 13.37 -1.84
C PHE A 64 -4.19 14.00 -2.98
N PRO A 65 -4.46 15.25 -3.42
CA PRO A 65 -3.68 15.85 -4.50
C PRO A 65 -2.18 15.92 -4.20
N LYS A 66 -1.78 16.24 -2.97
CA LYS A 66 -0.36 16.28 -2.59
C LYS A 66 0.26 14.90 -2.46
N ILE A 67 -0.50 13.91 -1.94
CA ILE A 67 -0.03 12.52 -1.85
C ILE A 67 0.16 11.94 -3.25
N GLU A 68 -0.83 12.10 -4.14
CA GLU A 68 -0.75 11.63 -5.51
C GLU A 68 0.38 12.32 -6.29
N GLN A 69 0.64 13.61 -6.04
CA GLN A 69 1.77 14.30 -6.67
C GLN A 69 3.11 13.71 -6.22
N LYS A 70 3.28 13.46 -4.92
CA LYS A 70 4.48 12.80 -4.41
C LYS A 70 4.64 11.39 -4.97
N MET A 71 3.57 10.62 -5.09
CA MET A 71 3.60 9.30 -5.73
C MET A 71 4.05 9.42 -7.19
N ARG A 72 3.59 10.43 -7.94
CA ARG A 72 4.04 10.68 -9.32
C ARG A 72 5.51 11.05 -9.38
N ASP A 73 6.01 11.85 -8.45
CA ASP A 73 7.42 12.23 -8.38
C ASP A 73 8.30 10.98 -8.18
N ILE A 74 7.91 10.09 -7.27
CA ILE A 74 8.60 8.81 -7.04
C ILE A 74 8.51 7.90 -8.28
N ALA A 75 7.34 7.81 -8.92
CA ALA A 75 7.16 7.03 -10.15
C ALA A 75 8.06 7.55 -11.29
N ASN A 76 8.10 8.86 -11.47
CA ASN A 76 8.90 9.52 -12.51
C ASN A 76 10.42 9.42 -12.27
N ALA A 77 10.85 9.26 -11.03
CA ALA A 77 12.24 8.99 -10.68
C ALA A 77 12.76 7.65 -11.22
N ASN A 78 11.86 6.78 -11.69
CA ASN A 78 12.16 5.51 -12.35
C ASN A 78 13.14 4.63 -11.55
N LEU A 79 12.87 4.46 -10.28
CA LEU A 79 13.72 3.74 -9.34
C LEU A 79 13.57 2.23 -9.48
N PRO A 80 14.62 1.45 -9.23
CA PRO A 80 14.51 -0.01 -9.17
C PRO A 80 13.67 -0.44 -7.97
N ILE A 81 12.85 -1.47 -8.16
CA ILE A 81 12.12 -2.19 -7.11
C ILE A 81 12.71 -3.59 -7.02
N LYS A 82 13.27 -3.95 -5.86
CA LYS A 82 13.98 -5.20 -5.68
C LYS A 82 13.47 -5.95 -4.45
N MET A 83 13.27 -7.26 -4.61
CA MET A 83 13.03 -8.17 -3.51
C MET A 83 14.32 -8.85 -3.07
N ARG A 84 14.55 -8.97 -1.76
CA ARG A 84 15.62 -9.77 -1.21
C ARG A 84 15.25 -10.44 0.10
N GLY A 85 15.98 -11.49 0.44
CA GLY A 85 15.93 -12.05 1.79
C GLY A 85 16.52 -11.10 2.83
N ALA A 86 16.06 -11.21 4.06
CA ALA A 86 16.57 -10.49 5.21
C ALA A 86 16.67 -11.42 6.43
N THR A 87 17.51 -11.06 7.41
CA THR A 87 17.53 -11.75 8.68
C THR A 87 16.55 -11.11 9.66
N PHE A 88 16.06 -11.87 10.63
CA PHE A 88 15.20 -11.32 11.68
C PHE A 88 15.89 -10.21 12.49
N GLN A 89 17.19 -10.35 12.72
CA GLN A 89 17.98 -9.33 13.42
C GLN A 89 18.01 -8.02 12.62
N GLU A 90 18.27 -8.09 11.32
CA GLU A 90 18.22 -6.94 10.41
C GLU A 90 16.84 -6.28 10.43
N LEU A 91 15.77 -7.06 10.32
CA LEU A 91 14.41 -6.54 10.31
C LEU A 91 14.03 -5.86 11.64
N LYS A 92 14.41 -6.43 12.77
CA LYS A 92 14.15 -5.83 14.08
C LYS A 92 14.88 -4.50 14.27
N GLU A 93 16.07 -4.33 13.67
CA GLU A 93 16.76 -3.04 13.68
C GLU A 93 16.14 -2.03 12.73
N ILE A 94 15.79 -2.44 11.49
CA ILE A 94 15.12 -1.56 10.51
C ILE A 94 13.80 -1.01 11.05
N PHE A 95 13.00 -1.88 11.68
CA PHE A 95 11.64 -1.56 12.11
C PHE A 95 11.52 -1.34 13.63
N LYS A 96 12.62 -1.05 14.34
CA LYS A 96 12.64 -0.90 15.81
C LYS A 96 11.61 0.10 16.35
N ASP A 97 11.29 1.13 15.58
CA ASP A 97 10.32 2.16 15.95
C ASP A 97 8.90 1.92 15.41
N ASN A 98 8.66 0.75 14.79
CA ASN A 98 7.36 0.37 14.23
C ASN A 98 6.82 -0.90 14.92
N PRO A 99 5.98 -0.76 15.96
CA PRO A 99 5.51 -1.89 16.75
C PRO A 99 4.69 -2.90 15.93
N PHE A 100 3.98 -2.45 14.88
CA PHE A 100 3.20 -3.33 14.02
C PHE A 100 4.09 -4.22 13.15
N LYS A 101 5.16 -3.65 12.60
CA LYS A 101 6.15 -4.44 11.84
C LYS A 101 6.90 -5.41 12.76
N LEU A 102 7.26 -4.99 13.99
CA LEU A 102 7.89 -5.89 14.96
C LEU A 102 6.98 -7.05 15.36
N GLU A 103 5.67 -6.82 15.49
CA GLU A 103 4.70 -7.89 15.76
C GLU A 103 4.66 -8.90 14.60
N MET A 104 4.55 -8.43 13.35
CA MET A 104 4.56 -9.28 12.16
C MET A 104 5.87 -10.06 12.00
N ILE A 105 7.02 -9.42 12.26
CA ILE A 105 8.33 -10.07 12.24
C ILE A 105 8.39 -11.20 13.28
N GLY A 106 7.88 -10.95 14.49
CA GLY A 106 7.81 -11.97 15.55
C GLY A 106 6.92 -13.16 15.18
N GLU A 107 5.85 -12.93 14.43
CA GLU A 107 5.00 -14.01 13.91
C GLU A 107 5.74 -14.87 12.88
N LEU A 108 6.38 -14.24 11.88
CA LEU A 108 7.17 -14.96 10.88
C LEU A 108 8.29 -15.78 11.52
N GLU A 109 8.95 -15.24 12.57
CA GLU A 109 10.00 -15.94 13.29
C GLU A 109 9.46 -17.19 14.02
N ARG A 110 8.28 -17.09 14.65
CA ARG A 110 7.62 -18.24 15.31
C ARG A 110 7.12 -19.30 14.32
N GLU A 111 6.70 -18.87 13.13
CA GLU A 111 6.22 -19.76 12.06
C GLU A 111 7.37 -20.42 11.28
N GLY A 112 8.61 -19.99 11.50
CA GLY A 112 9.79 -20.49 10.80
C GLY A 112 9.86 -20.06 9.33
N GLU A 113 9.17 -18.96 8.98
CA GLU A 113 9.16 -18.40 7.65
C GLU A 113 10.48 -17.69 7.32
N LYS A 114 10.81 -17.61 6.04
CA LYS A 114 11.98 -16.84 5.58
C LYS A 114 11.51 -15.43 5.20
N PRO A 115 11.89 -14.40 5.98
CA PRO A 115 11.43 -13.07 5.71
C PRO A 115 12.10 -12.46 4.48
N THR A 116 11.34 -11.67 3.75
CA THR A 116 11.80 -10.89 2.60
C THR A 116 11.43 -9.44 2.75
N VAL A 117 12.20 -8.58 2.10
CA VAL A 117 11.95 -7.14 2.01
C VAL A 117 11.86 -6.69 0.57
N CYS A 118 11.04 -5.68 0.35
CA CYS A 118 11.03 -4.88 -0.86
C CYS A 118 11.89 -3.63 -0.63
N GLU A 119 12.86 -3.39 -1.50
CA GLU A 119 13.65 -2.15 -1.52
C GLU A 119 13.34 -1.35 -2.78
N ILE A 120 13.09 -0.06 -2.60
CA ILE A 120 12.82 0.90 -3.68
C ILE A 120 13.89 1.97 -3.64
N GLY A 121 14.57 2.16 -4.78
CA GLY A 121 15.65 3.13 -4.89
C GLY A 121 16.96 2.64 -4.28
N THR A 122 17.79 3.59 -3.88
CA THR A 122 19.09 3.36 -3.23
C THR A 122 19.22 4.26 -2.00
N LYS A 123 19.93 3.79 -0.97
CA LYS A 123 20.09 4.51 0.32
C LYS A 123 20.58 5.95 0.18
N ASP A 124 21.41 6.22 -0.82
CA ASP A 124 21.97 7.55 -1.08
C ASP A 124 21.19 8.34 -2.13
N GLY A 125 20.06 7.80 -2.62
CA GLY A 125 19.20 8.43 -3.61
C GLY A 125 18.23 9.43 -3.00
N GLU A 126 17.58 10.20 -3.87
CA GLU A 126 16.52 11.15 -3.47
C GLU A 126 15.34 10.44 -2.78
N PHE A 127 14.96 9.26 -3.28
CA PHE A 127 13.94 8.42 -2.68
C PHE A 127 14.51 7.05 -2.35
N TYR A 128 14.27 6.60 -1.15
CA TYR A 128 14.59 5.26 -0.71
C TYR A 128 13.53 4.74 0.26
N ASP A 129 13.15 3.49 0.07
CA ASP A 129 12.28 2.78 0.99
C ASP A 129 12.70 1.33 1.14
N ILE A 130 12.41 0.77 2.31
CA ILE A 130 12.51 -0.65 2.60
C ILE A 130 11.29 -1.09 3.39
N ASP A 131 10.63 -2.16 2.97
CA ASP A 131 9.48 -2.69 3.67
C ASP A 131 9.48 -4.22 3.76
N LEU A 132 8.91 -4.74 4.85
CA LEU A 132 8.61 -6.15 5.03
C LEU A 132 7.53 -6.56 4.02
N CYS A 133 7.88 -7.41 3.07
CA CYS A 133 7.01 -7.73 1.94
C CYS A 133 7.26 -9.14 1.41
N ALA A 134 6.20 -9.82 1.00
CA ALA A 134 6.24 -11.18 0.46
C ALA A 134 6.31 -11.24 -1.08
N GLY A 135 6.40 -10.11 -1.77
CA GLY A 135 6.73 -10.08 -3.19
C GLY A 135 5.61 -9.79 -4.17
N ASN A 136 5.92 -10.01 -5.42
CA ASN A 136 5.21 -9.68 -6.65
C ASN A 136 5.08 -8.16 -6.87
N HIS A 137 6.15 -7.60 -7.41
CA HIS A 137 6.26 -6.19 -7.80
C HIS A 137 6.60 -6.03 -9.27
N VAL A 138 6.35 -4.84 -9.79
CA VAL A 138 6.94 -4.40 -11.06
C VAL A 138 8.43 -4.09 -10.84
N GLY A 139 9.23 -4.09 -11.92
CA GLY A 139 10.68 -3.92 -11.79
C GLY A 139 11.15 -2.49 -11.47
N ARG A 140 10.32 -1.48 -11.76
CA ARG A 140 10.66 -0.07 -11.58
C ARG A 140 9.43 0.75 -11.19
N THR A 141 9.64 1.84 -10.47
CA THR A 141 8.57 2.73 -10.03
C THR A 141 7.79 3.36 -11.19
N SER A 142 8.42 3.56 -12.35
CA SER A 142 7.74 4.05 -13.56
C SER A 142 6.72 3.06 -14.15
N ASN A 143 6.72 1.81 -13.71
CA ASN A 143 5.80 0.78 -14.21
C ASN A 143 4.52 0.63 -13.36
N VAL A 144 4.29 1.50 -12.37
CA VAL A 144 3.09 1.45 -11.51
C VAL A 144 1.81 1.93 -12.21
N GLY A 145 1.91 2.38 -13.45
CA GLY A 145 0.76 2.83 -14.23
C GLY A 145 0.15 4.14 -13.71
N PHE A 146 -1.16 4.23 -13.84
CA PHE A 146 -1.96 5.38 -13.46
C PHE A 146 -2.79 5.04 -12.23
N PHE A 147 -2.72 5.86 -11.21
CA PHE A 147 -3.33 5.59 -9.91
C PHE A 147 -4.22 6.75 -9.45
N LYS A 148 -5.15 6.44 -8.55
CA LYS A 148 -6.04 7.41 -7.91
C LYS A 148 -6.31 6.99 -6.47
N LEU A 149 -6.18 7.93 -5.52
CA LEU A 149 -6.66 7.76 -4.16
C LEU A 149 -8.17 7.95 -4.12
N LEU A 150 -8.88 7.10 -3.39
CA LEU A 150 -10.34 7.02 -3.47
C LEU A 150 -11.03 7.50 -2.20
N SER A 151 -10.58 7.05 -1.03
CA SER A 151 -11.20 7.39 0.25
C SER A 151 -10.27 7.16 1.43
N VAL A 152 -10.60 7.79 2.56
CA VAL A 152 -9.98 7.55 3.87
C VAL A 152 -11.01 6.95 4.82
N ALA A 153 -10.60 5.94 5.59
CA ALA A 153 -11.42 5.34 6.64
C ALA A 153 -10.57 4.98 7.86
N GLY A 154 -11.21 4.83 9.01
CA GLY A 154 -10.61 4.17 10.17
C GLY A 154 -10.69 2.64 10.02
N ALA A 155 -9.63 1.94 10.43
CA ALA A 155 -9.60 0.49 10.46
C ALA A 155 -8.85 0.00 11.70
N TYR A 156 -9.48 -0.82 12.51
CA TYR A 156 -8.81 -1.39 13.67
C TYR A 156 -7.75 -2.40 13.26
N TRP A 157 -6.57 -2.32 13.88
CA TRP A 157 -5.53 -3.33 13.69
C TRP A 157 -6.09 -4.74 13.91
N ARG A 158 -5.86 -5.63 12.94
CA ARG A 158 -6.41 -7.00 12.92
C ARG A 158 -7.94 -7.10 13.08
N GLY A 159 -8.65 -6.04 12.74
CA GLY A 159 -10.11 -6.01 12.75
C GLY A 159 -10.74 -6.07 14.15
N SER A 160 -9.98 -5.85 15.21
CA SER A 160 -10.48 -5.85 16.58
C SER A 160 -10.58 -4.43 17.16
N GLU A 161 -11.76 -4.05 17.63
CA GLU A 161 -11.98 -2.76 18.29
C GLU A 161 -11.17 -2.53 19.58
N LYS A 162 -10.58 -3.61 20.13
CA LYS A 162 -9.65 -3.55 21.26
C LYS A 162 -8.26 -3.06 20.88
N ASN A 163 -7.94 -3.10 19.59
CA ASN A 163 -6.66 -2.70 19.05
C ASN A 163 -6.71 -1.25 18.59
N LYS A 164 -5.53 -0.68 18.31
CA LYS A 164 -5.40 0.69 17.81
C LYS A 164 -6.15 0.85 16.48
N MET A 165 -6.86 1.97 16.35
CA MET A 165 -7.44 2.39 15.08
C MET A 165 -6.36 3.01 14.21
N LEU A 166 -6.23 2.50 12.99
CA LEU A 166 -5.32 2.97 11.96
C LEU A 166 -6.06 3.85 10.96
N THR A 167 -5.31 4.67 10.25
CA THR A 167 -5.81 5.41 9.09
C THR A 167 -5.63 4.54 7.85
N ARG A 168 -6.73 4.21 7.17
CA ARG A 168 -6.74 3.43 5.93
C ARG A 168 -7.03 4.32 4.74
N ILE A 169 -6.15 4.29 3.75
CA ILE A 169 -6.33 4.97 2.46
C ILE A 169 -6.60 3.92 1.40
N TYR A 170 -7.78 3.99 0.75
CA TYR A 170 -8.13 3.17 -0.41
C TYR A 170 -7.72 3.86 -1.69
N ALA A 171 -7.21 3.07 -2.63
CA ALA A 171 -6.73 3.55 -3.92
C ALA A 171 -6.94 2.50 -5.02
N THR A 172 -6.73 2.91 -6.26
CA THR A 172 -6.71 2.03 -7.42
C THR A 172 -5.57 2.37 -8.36
N ALA A 173 -5.20 1.43 -9.24
CA ALA A 173 -4.22 1.66 -10.30
C ALA A 173 -4.52 0.76 -11.51
N PHE A 174 -4.24 1.30 -12.70
CA PHE A 174 -4.43 0.65 -13.99
C PHE A 174 -3.24 0.91 -14.90
N LYS A 175 -3.10 0.13 -15.97
CA LYS A 175 -1.99 0.27 -16.92
C LYS A 175 -2.06 1.54 -17.73
N THR A 176 -3.27 1.99 -18.07
CA THR A 176 -3.50 3.17 -18.91
C THR A 176 -4.41 4.18 -18.21
N GLN A 177 -4.33 5.43 -18.64
CA GLN A 177 -5.22 6.49 -18.14
C GLN A 177 -6.68 6.21 -18.53
N GLU A 178 -6.90 5.67 -19.71
CA GLU A 178 -8.24 5.33 -20.21
C GLU A 178 -8.93 4.29 -19.31
N GLU A 179 -8.20 3.22 -18.93
CA GLU A 179 -8.72 2.20 -18.02
C GLU A 179 -9.07 2.78 -16.65
N LEU A 180 -8.22 3.67 -16.13
CA LEU A 180 -8.49 4.38 -14.86
C LEU A 180 -9.74 5.26 -14.97
N ASP A 181 -9.87 6.04 -16.04
CA ASP A 181 -11.00 6.95 -16.26
C ASP A 181 -12.31 6.18 -16.41
N GLU A 182 -12.31 5.05 -17.13
CA GLU A 182 -13.47 4.15 -17.24
C GLU A 182 -13.90 3.61 -15.87
N TYR A 183 -12.93 3.18 -15.06
CA TYR A 183 -13.21 2.67 -13.73
C TYR A 183 -13.84 3.74 -12.83
N LEU A 184 -13.27 4.94 -12.81
CA LEU A 184 -13.78 6.06 -12.02
C LEU A 184 -15.19 6.48 -12.46
N THR A 185 -15.46 6.49 -13.75
CA THR A 185 -16.78 6.78 -14.31
C THR A 185 -17.81 5.75 -13.83
N LYS A 186 -17.48 4.46 -13.89
CA LYS A 186 -18.36 3.38 -13.41
C LYS A 186 -18.64 3.49 -11.92
N MET A 187 -17.64 3.85 -11.11
CA MET A 187 -17.82 4.07 -9.67
C MET A 187 -18.79 5.23 -9.39
N GLU A 188 -18.65 6.34 -10.11
CA GLU A 188 -19.55 7.49 -9.94
C GLU A 188 -21.00 7.16 -10.33
N GLU A 189 -21.19 6.42 -11.41
CA GLU A 189 -22.50 5.96 -11.83
C GLU A 189 -23.16 5.01 -10.82
N GLN A 190 -22.38 4.13 -10.21
CA GLN A 190 -22.87 3.25 -9.14
C GLN A 190 -23.32 4.06 -7.93
N LYS A 191 -22.50 5.00 -7.45
CA LYS A 191 -22.86 5.89 -6.33
C LYS A 191 -24.16 6.65 -6.62
N LYS A 192 -24.35 7.16 -7.83
CA LYS A 192 -25.57 7.88 -8.22
C LYS A 192 -26.81 6.96 -8.24
N ARG A 193 -26.66 5.69 -8.64
CA ARG A 193 -27.74 4.70 -8.60
C ARG A 193 -28.14 4.32 -7.18
N ASP A 194 -27.16 4.10 -6.31
CA ASP A 194 -27.40 3.74 -4.91
C ASP A 194 -28.12 4.87 -4.16
N HIS A 195 -27.74 6.13 -4.41
CA HIS A 195 -28.44 7.28 -3.82
C HIS A 195 -29.89 7.44 -4.31
N ARG A 196 -30.23 7.01 -5.54
CA ARG A 196 -31.61 7.06 -6.06
C ARG A 196 -32.48 5.96 -5.49
N ASN A 197 -31.91 4.84 -5.07
CA ASN A 197 -32.64 3.70 -4.51
C ASN A 197 -32.93 3.84 -3.02
N ILE A 198 -32.38 4.86 -2.35
CA ILE A 198 -32.57 5.12 -0.91
C ILE A 198 -33.62 6.20 -0.67
N ASN A 199 -34.08 6.90 -1.70
CA ASN A 199 -35.21 7.87 -1.67
C ASN A 199 -36.46 7.26 -2.30
#